data_a96367757097cf1b28be42fc1e0454a9
#
_entry.id   a96367757097cf1b28be42fc1e0454a9
#
_cell.length_a   1.000
_cell.length_b   1.000
_cell.length_c   1.000
_cell.angle_alpha   90.00
_cell.angle_beta   90.00
_cell.angle_gamma   90.00
#
_symmetry.space_group_name_H-M   'P 1'
#
loop_
_entity.id
_entity.type
_entity.pdbx_description
1 polymer ?
#
loop_
_entity_poly.entity_id
_entity_poly.type
_entity_poly.pdbx_seq_one_letter_code
_entity_poly.pdbx_strand_id
1 'polypeptide(L)'
;MLGQEVANLKERERTKFRKGNLGFVFQSFNLIDELNVFENVELPLKYLNISASERKQRVTAMLKRMNISHRAQHFPQQLSGGQQQRVAIARAVVSNPKLVLADEPTGNLDSKNGKEVMDLLTELNQEGTTIVMVTHSQKDASMAQRTINLFDGRIVGDVRNEL
;
A
#
# COMPACT_ATOMS: atom_id res chain seq x y z
N MET A 1 -6.56 6.28 16.17
CA MET A 1 -6.03 6.29 14.80
C MET A 1 -6.47 7.59 14.13
N LEU A 2 -5.57 8.37 13.55
CA LEU A 2 -5.86 9.68 12.92
C LEU A 2 -6.72 10.62 13.80
N GLY A 3 -6.48 10.65 15.11
CA GLY A 3 -7.23 11.45 16.08
C GLY A 3 -8.60 10.88 16.48
N GLN A 4 -9.00 9.72 15.95
CA GLN A 4 -10.25 9.03 16.33
C GLN A 4 -10.01 7.73 17.06
N GLU A 5 -10.83 7.45 18.07
CA GLU A 5 -10.84 6.16 18.78
C GLU A 5 -11.65 5.14 17.95
N VAL A 6 -10.94 4.27 17.23
CA VAL A 6 -11.55 3.33 16.26
C VAL A 6 -12.21 2.12 16.94
N ALA A 7 -11.77 1.79 18.16
CA ALA A 7 -12.27 0.63 18.90
C ALA A 7 -13.78 0.70 19.15
N ASN A 8 -14.31 1.89 19.44
CA ASN A 8 -15.70 2.15 19.81
C ASN A 8 -16.62 2.43 18.60
N LEU A 9 -16.09 2.46 17.38
CA LEU A 9 -16.88 2.71 16.17
C LEU A 9 -17.74 1.50 15.81
N LYS A 10 -18.99 1.74 15.41
CA LYS A 10 -19.85 0.73 14.81
C LYS A 10 -19.29 0.32 13.44
N GLU A 11 -19.64 -0.89 12.96
CA GLU A 11 -19.10 -1.43 11.71
C GLU A 11 -19.30 -0.50 10.50
N ARG A 12 -20.44 0.17 10.40
CA ARG A 12 -20.73 1.15 9.34
C ARG A 12 -19.79 2.36 9.41
N GLU A 13 -19.47 2.80 10.63
CA GLU A 13 -18.56 3.93 10.87
C GLU A 13 -17.11 3.53 10.58
N ARG A 14 -16.71 2.31 10.97
CA ARG A 14 -15.40 1.74 10.61
C ARG A 14 -15.23 1.64 9.10
N THR A 15 -16.27 1.19 8.38
CA THR A 15 -16.24 1.13 6.91
C THR A 15 -16.09 2.52 6.31
N LYS A 16 -16.82 3.53 6.82
CA LYS A 16 -16.70 4.92 6.37
C LYS A 16 -15.31 5.47 6.68
N PHE A 17 -14.76 5.16 7.85
CA PHE A 17 -13.42 5.59 8.25
C PHE A 17 -12.33 4.97 7.36
N ARG A 18 -12.42 3.67 7.02
CA ARG A 18 -11.47 3.01 6.12
C ARG A 18 -11.47 3.64 4.72
N LYS A 19 -12.65 4.02 4.20
CA LYS A 19 -12.77 4.62 2.86
C LYS A 19 -11.95 5.90 2.75
N GLY A 20 -11.00 5.92 1.83
CA GLY A 20 -10.18 7.09 1.52
C GLY A 20 -9.11 7.46 2.55
N ASN A 21 -9.12 6.84 3.76
CA ASN A 21 -8.11 7.10 4.79
C ASN A 21 -7.05 6.02 4.89
N LEU A 22 -7.39 4.78 4.53
CA LEU A 22 -6.50 3.63 4.66
C LEU A 22 -6.21 3.00 3.30
N GLY A 23 -4.93 2.74 3.04
CA GLY A 23 -4.44 1.87 1.99
C GLY A 23 -3.92 0.56 2.58
N PHE A 24 -4.02 -0.54 1.82
CA PHE A 24 -3.52 -1.85 2.23
C PHE A 24 -2.60 -2.41 1.15
N VAL A 25 -1.42 -2.86 1.57
CA VAL A 25 -0.45 -3.57 0.75
C VAL A 25 -0.20 -4.92 1.40
N PHE A 26 -0.37 -6.01 0.66
CA PHE A 26 -0.25 -7.37 1.16
C PHE A 26 0.92 -8.11 0.51
N GLN A 27 1.48 -9.08 1.18
CA GLN A 27 2.51 -9.97 0.66
C GLN A 27 2.06 -10.72 -0.59
N SER A 28 0.80 -11.17 -0.64
CA SER A 28 0.21 -11.90 -1.77
C SER A 28 -0.42 -11.00 -2.84
N PHE A 29 -0.11 -9.70 -2.83
CA PHE A 29 -0.61 -8.66 -3.74
C PHE A 29 -2.12 -8.45 -3.66
N ASN A 30 -2.92 -9.49 -3.52
CA ASN A 30 -4.39 -9.51 -3.44
C ASN A 30 -5.05 -8.71 -4.58
N LEU A 31 -4.51 -8.84 -5.80
CA LEU A 31 -5.13 -8.29 -7.00
C LEU A 31 -6.34 -9.15 -7.39
N ILE A 32 -7.31 -8.50 -8.02
CA ILE A 32 -8.49 -9.19 -8.54
C ILE A 32 -8.14 -9.69 -9.95
N ASP A 33 -8.14 -10.99 -10.13
CA ASP A 33 -7.67 -11.68 -11.33
C ASP A 33 -8.51 -11.40 -12.59
N GLU A 34 -9.80 -11.09 -12.41
CA GLU A 34 -10.73 -10.74 -13.46
C GLU A 34 -10.64 -9.27 -13.92
N LEU A 35 -9.87 -8.46 -13.21
CA LEU A 35 -9.64 -7.05 -13.52
C LEU A 35 -8.23 -6.86 -14.07
N ASN A 36 -8.11 -6.02 -15.10
CA ASN A 36 -6.79 -5.61 -15.57
C ASN A 36 -6.10 -4.67 -14.56
N VAL A 37 -4.86 -4.28 -14.83
CA VAL A 37 -4.05 -3.37 -13.99
C VAL A 37 -4.77 -2.05 -13.75
N PHE A 38 -5.31 -1.43 -14.80
CA PHE A 38 -6.01 -0.16 -14.69
C PHE A 38 -7.23 -0.27 -13.77
N GLU A 39 -8.03 -1.31 -13.96
CA GLU A 39 -9.26 -1.55 -13.21
C GLU A 39 -8.98 -1.88 -11.73
N ASN A 40 -7.93 -2.68 -11.44
CA ASN A 40 -7.49 -2.93 -10.08
C ASN A 40 -7.14 -1.63 -9.33
N VAL A 41 -6.40 -0.72 -9.98
CA VAL A 41 -6.02 0.56 -9.39
C VAL A 41 -7.20 1.54 -9.31
N GLU A 42 -8.15 1.47 -10.26
CA GLU A 42 -9.35 2.32 -10.26
C GLU A 42 -10.34 1.99 -9.12
N LEU A 43 -10.34 0.75 -8.66
CA LEU A 43 -11.36 0.20 -7.76
C LEU A 43 -11.61 1.05 -6.50
N PRO A 44 -10.61 1.51 -5.74
CA PRO A 44 -10.83 2.36 -4.57
C PRO A 44 -11.55 3.67 -4.91
N LEU A 45 -11.26 4.26 -6.07
CA LEU A 45 -11.88 5.51 -6.51
C LEU A 45 -13.35 5.33 -6.90
N LYS A 46 -13.74 4.15 -7.42
CA LYS A 46 -15.14 3.79 -7.66
C LYS A 46 -15.93 3.78 -6.34
N TYR A 47 -15.36 3.21 -5.27
CA TYR A 47 -15.98 3.18 -3.95
C TYR A 47 -16.10 4.57 -3.30
N LEU A 48 -15.26 5.53 -3.73
CA LEU A 48 -15.32 6.92 -3.27
C LEU A 48 -16.27 7.78 -4.11
N ASN A 49 -16.98 7.19 -5.10
CA ASN A 49 -17.87 7.87 -6.02
C ASN A 49 -17.18 9.00 -6.81
N ILE A 50 -15.90 8.87 -7.10
CA ILE A 50 -15.13 9.80 -7.94
C ILE A 50 -15.63 9.69 -9.39
N SER A 51 -15.73 10.81 -10.11
CA SER A 51 -16.20 10.85 -11.49
C SER A 51 -15.29 10.00 -12.43
N ALA A 52 -15.85 9.45 -13.51
CA ALA A 52 -15.10 8.61 -14.44
C ALA A 52 -13.89 9.35 -15.06
N SER A 53 -14.05 10.63 -15.39
CA SER A 53 -12.96 11.45 -15.93
C SER A 53 -11.81 11.61 -14.93
N GLU A 54 -12.13 11.94 -13.69
CA GLU A 54 -11.14 12.11 -12.62
C GLU A 54 -10.47 10.80 -12.24
N ARG A 55 -11.23 9.68 -12.17
CA ARG A 55 -10.65 8.34 -11.95
C ARG A 55 -9.61 8.01 -13.00
N LYS A 56 -9.96 8.19 -14.30
CA LYS A 56 -9.04 7.95 -15.42
C LYS A 56 -7.75 8.76 -15.28
N GLN A 57 -7.88 10.05 -14.94
CA GLN A 57 -6.73 10.92 -14.74
C GLN A 57 -5.83 10.46 -13.59
N ARG A 58 -6.42 10.18 -12.42
CA ARG A 58 -5.68 9.73 -11.22
C ARG A 58 -4.99 8.40 -11.45
N VAL A 59 -5.70 7.42 -12.03
CA VAL A 59 -5.12 6.09 -12.31
C VAL A 59 -3.98 6.20 -13.31
N THR A 60 -4.16 6.96 -14.41
CA THR A 60 -3.09 7.15 -15.41
C THR A 60 -1.85 7.77 -14.80
N ALA A 61 -2.00 8.82 -13.98
CA ALA A 61 -0.89 9.44 -13.26
C ALA A 61 -0.20 8.47 -12.30
N MET A 62 -1.00 7.68 -11.55
CA MET A 62 -0.48 6.70 -10.61
C MET A 62 0.28 5.57 -11.30
N LEU A 63 -0.23 5.01 -12.40
CA LEU A 63 0.46 3.98 -13.17
C LEU A 63 1.78 4.49 -13.77
N LYS A 64 1.82 5.76 -14.18
CA LYS A 64 3.06 6.41 -14.64
C LYS A 64 4.07 6.52 -13.51
N ARG A 65 3.64 6.98 -12.33
CA ARG A 65 4.49 7.08 -11.13
C ARG A 65 5.07 5.72 -10.73
N MET A 66 4.27 4.66 -10.79
CA MET A 66 4.69 3.29 -10.47
C MET A 66 5.51 2.63 -11.60
N ASN A 67 5.79 3.34 -12.70
CA ASN A 67 6.48 2.82 -13.89
C ASN A 67 5.85 1.53 -14.44
N ILE A 68 4.50 1.47 -14.47
CA ILE A 68 3.73 0.29 -14.90
C ILE A 68 2.68 0.62 -15.97
N SER A 69 2.67 1.85 -16.53
CA SER A 69 1.70 2.29 -17.53
C SER A 69 1.62 1.38 -18.75
N HIS A 70 2.75 0.81 -19.18
CA HIS A 70 2.83 -0.11 -20.32
C HIS A 70 2.10 -1.43 -20.10
N ARG A 71 1.68 -1.72 -18.88
CA ARG A 71 0.93 -2.91 -18.48
C ARG A 71 -0.53 -2.62 -18.11
N ALA A 72 -1.03 -1.39 -18.34
CA ALA A 72 -2.36 -0.96 -17.90
C ALA A 72 -3.51 -1.90 -18.29
N GLN A 73 -3.42 -2.55 -19.45
CA GLN A 73 -4.44 -3.48 -19.97
C GLN A 73 -4.13 -4.95 -19.70
N HIS A 74 -3.00 -5.27 -19.03
CA HIS A 74 -2.65 -6.65 -18.68
C HIS A 74 -3.40 -7.09 -17.43
N PHE A 75 -3.60 -8.39 -17.30
CA PHE A 75 -4.19 -9.02 -16.12
C PHE A 75 -3.10 -9.46 -15.13
N PRO A 76 -3.41 -9.64 -13.84
CA PRO A 76 -2.43 -10.02 -12.83
C PRO A 76 -1.54 -11.21 -13.20
N GLN A 77 -2.12 -12.24 -13.81
CA GLN A 77 -1.41 -13.46 -14.21
C GLN A 77 -0.34 -13.24 -15.30
N GLN A 78 -0.38 -12.08 -15.98
CA GLN A 78 0.57 -11.71 -17.03
C GLN A 78 1.73 -10.84 -16.50
N LEU A 79 1.80 -10.63 -15.18
CA LEU A 79 2.75 -9.75 -14.52
C LEU A 79 3.76 -10.55 -13.69
N SER A 80 5.00 -10.06 -13.62
CA SER A 80 5.95 -10.54 -12.61
C SER A 80 5.52 -10.14 -11.20
N GLY A 81 6.04 -10.82 -10.16
CA GLY A 81 5.73 -10.49 -8.76
C GLY A 81 6.01 -9.03 -8.42
N GLY A 82 7.15 -8.48 -8.86
CA GLY A 82 7.47 -7.06 -8.65
C GLY A 82 6.49 -6.11 -9.35
N GLN A 83 6.02 -6.47 -10.54
CA GLN A 83 4.98 -5.71 -11.25
C GLN A 83 3.63 -5.78 -10.50
N GLN A 84 3.23 -6.96 -10.03
CA GLN A 84 2.01 -7.13 -9.24
C GLN A 84 2.06 -6.30 -7.96
N GLN A 85 3.20 -6.26 -7.26
CA GLN A 85 3.35 -5.46 -6.05
C GLN A 85 3.27 -3.96 -6.34
N ARG A 86 3.84 -3.47 -7.44
CA ARG A 86 3.68 -2.07 -7.87
C ARG A 86 2.21 -1.72 -8.13
N VAL A 87 1.43 -2.63 -8.73
CA VAL A 87 -0.02 -2.46 -8.93
C VAL A 87 -0.75 -2.45 -7.60
N ALA A 88 -0.40 -3.33 -6.66
CA ALA A 88 -0.99 -3.37 -5.32
C ALA A 88 -0.73 -2.07 -4.54
N ILE A 89 0.50 -1.53 -4.60
CA ILE A 89 0.85 -0.23 -4.01
C ILE A 89 0.07 0.89 -4.71
N ALA A 90 0.04 0.92 -6.05
CA ALA A 90 -0.74 1.90 -6.81
C ALA A 90 -2.20 1.93 -6.35
N ARG A 91 -2.83 0.76 -6.22
CA ARG A 91 -4.19 0.60 -5.71
C ARG A 91 -4.34 1.13 -4.29
N ALA A 92 -3.37 0.84 -3.43
CA ALA A 92 -3.42 1.28 -2.04
C ALA A 92 -3.36 2.81 -1.90
N VAL A 93 -2.60 3.51 -2.77
CA VAL A 93 -2.32 4.94 -2.61
C VAL A 93 -3.05 5.87 -3.58
N VAL A 94 -3.75 5.36 -4.59
CA VAL A 94 -4.45 6.16 -5.61
C VAL A 94 -5.53 7.10 -5.03
N SER A 95 -6.07 6.76 -3.86
CA SER A 95 -7.03 7.57 -3.11
C SER A 95 -6.39 8.64 -2.21
N ASN A 96 -5.06 8.76 -2.20
CA ASN A 96 -4.28 9.59 -1.28
C ASN A 96 -4.61 9.31 0.19
N PRO A 97 -4.46 8.07 0.67
CA PRO A 97 -4.78 7.71 2.04
C PRO A 97 -3.80 8.39 3.01
N LYS A 98 -4.27 8.65 4.24
CA LYS A 98 -3.41 9.18 5.31
C LYS A 98 -2.51 8.11 5.94
N LEU A 99 -2.90 6.86 5.83
CA LEU A 99 -2.20 5.72 6.40
C LEU A 99 -2.21 4.53 5.44
N VAL A 100 -1.05 3.95 5.21
CA VAL A 100 -0.87 2.67 4.52
C VAL A 100 -0.45 1.61 5.53
N LEU A 101 -1.15 0.49 5.52
CA LEU A 101 -0.81 -0.71 6.27
C LEU A 101 -0.18 -1.71 5.29
N ALA A 102 1.09 -2.04 5.49
CA ALA A 102 1.85 -2.95 4.64
C ALA A 102 2.19 -4.22 5.43
N ASP A 103 1.73 -5.35 4.95
CA ASP A 103 1.98 -6.66 5.55
C ASP A 103 2.96 -7.43 4.66
N GLU A 104 4.19 -7.61 5.13
CA GLU A 104 5.31 -8.25 4.41
C GLU A 104 5.43 -7.80 2.95
N PRO A 105 5.57 -6.48 2.65
CA PRO A 105 5.43 -5.95 1.29
C PRO A 105 6.49 -6.46 0.31
N THR A 106 7.57 -7.06 0.81
CA THR A 106 8.68 -7.61 0.02
C THR A 106 8.80 -9.13 0.07
N GLY A 107 7.98 -9.80 0.89
CA GLY A 107 8.13 -11.21 1.24
C GLY A 107 8.08 -12.20 0.07
N ASN A 108 7.41 -11.83 -1.04
CA ASN A 108 7.31 -12.66 -2.25
C ASN A 108 8.18 -12.13 -3.41
N LEU A 109 9.17 -11.28 -3.12
CA LEU A 109 10.00 -10.62 -4.13
C LEU A 109 11.46 -11.01 -4.01
N ASP A 110 12.16 -11.02 -5.15
CA ASP A 110 13.61 -11.05 -5.14
C ASP A 110 14.21 -9.76 -4.57
N SER A 111 15.49 -9.78 -4.22
CA SER A 111 16.18 -8.67 -3.54
C SER A 111 16.14 -7.36 -4.32
N LYS A 112 16.14 -7.40 -5.65
CA LYS A 112 16.09 -6.20 -6.50
C LYS A 112 14.70 -5.57 -6.46
N ASN A 113 13.68 -6.36 -6.75
CA ASN A 113 12.29 -5.90 -6.72
C ASN A 113 11.87 -5.49 -5.30
N GLY A 114 12.31 -6.21 -4.26
CA GLY A 114 12.09 -5.84 -2.86
C GLY A 114 12.67 -4.47 -2.52
N LYS A 115 13.91 -4.19 -2.94
CA LYS A 115 14.51 -2.86 -2.74
C LYS A 115 13.69 -1.76 -3.43
N GLU A 116 13.30 -1.96 -4.69
CA GLU A 116 12.51 -0.98 -5.44
C GLU A 116 11.14 -0.70 -4.78
N VAL A 117 10.53 -1.71 -4.17
CA VAL A 117 9.28 -1.55 -3.39
C VAL A 117 9.52 -0.76 -2.11
N MET A 118 10.61 -1.03 -1.38
CA MET A 118 10.94 -0.29 -0.17
C MET A 118 11.29 1.17 -0.46
N ASP A 119 12.05 1.43 -1.53
CA ASP A 119 12.37 2.80 -1.98
C ASP A 119 11.08 3.58 -2.29
N LEU A 120 10.10 2.93 -2.97
CA LEU A 120 8.81 3.52 -3.28
C LEU A 120 7.97 3.83 -2.02
N LEU A 121 7.95 2.93 -1.03
CA LEU A 121 7.26 3.17 0.24
C LEU A 121 7.92 4.31 1.01
N THR A 122 9.24 4.39 1.00
CA THR A 122 10.00 5.48 1.63
C THR A 122 9.67 6.83 0.98
N GLU A 123 9.61 6.89 -0.36
CA GLU A 123 9.21 8.10 -1.09
C GLU A 123 7.78 8.56 -0.70
N LEU A 124 6.83 7.62 -0.66
CA LEU A 124 5.45 7.91 -0.22
C LEU A 124 5.39 8.45 1.21
N ASN A 125 6.25 7.93 2.10
CA ASN A 125 6.32 8.42 3.48
C ASN A 125 6.91 9.84 3.55
N GLN A 126 7.95 10.14 2.78
CA GLN A 126 8.54 11.48 2.69
C GLN A 126 7.54 12.52 2.16
N GLU A 127 6.60 12.12 1.32
CA GLU A 127 5.49 12.96 0.84
C GLU A 127 4.36 13.15 1.86
N GLY A 128 4.46 12.55 3.05
CA GLY A 128 3.52 12.74 4.15
C GLY A 128 2.52 11.61 4.38
N THR A 129 2.58 10.51 3.63
CA THR A 129 1.78 9.31 3.91
C THR A 129 2.38 8.57 5.12
N THR A 130 1.61 8.35 6.16
CA THR A 130 2.06 7.48 7.26
C THR A 130 2.05 6.03 6.80
N ILE A 131 3.16 5.29 7.04
CA ILE A 131 3.24 3.87 6.72
C ILE A 131 3.47 3.07 8.00
N VAL A 132 2.65 2.05 8.21
CA VAL A 132 2.88 1.03 9.24
C VAL A 132 3.12 -0.27 8.51
N MET A 133 4.31 -0.83 8.70
CA MET A 133 4.74 -2.06 8.05
C MET A 133 4.93 -3.18 9.08
N VAL A 134 4.43 -4.35 8.79
CA VAL A 134 4.79 -5.59 9.49
C VAL A 134 5.80 -6.32 8.63
N THR A 135 6.93 -6.73 9.21
CA THR A 135 7.95 -7.49 8.49
C THR A 135 8.80 -8.33 9.43
N HIS A 136 9.29 -9.46 8.93
CA HIS A 136 10.35 -10.28 9.57
C HIS A 136 11.74 -9.91 9.05
N SER A 137 11.85 -9.06 8.02
CA SER A 137 13.12 -8.60 7.46
C SER A 137 13.70 -7.47 8.31
N GLN A 138 14.82 -7.73 8.99
CA GLN A 138 15.54 -6.68 9.73
C GLN A 138 16.03 -5.56 8.83
N LYS A 139 16.41 -5.89 7.58
CA LYS A 139 16.81 -4.91 6.56
C LYS A 139 15.67 -3.94 6.25
N ASP A 140 14.46 -4.44 6.03
CA ASP A 140 13.31 -3.60 5.71
C ASP A 140 12.86 -2.81 6.95
N ALA A 141 12.88 -3.43 8.14
CA ALA A 141 12.59 -2.75 9.40
C ALA A 141 13.53 -1.56 9.67
N SER A 142 14.82 -1.69 9.30
CA SER A 142 15.80 -0.60 9.49
C SER A 142 15.57 0.62 8.60
N MET A 143 14.75 0.51 7.56
CA MET A 143 14.35 1.65 6.70
C MET A 143 13.21 2.49 7.30
N ALA A 144 12.60 2.05 8.39
CA ALA A 144 11.55 2.80 9.08
C ALA A 144 12.16 3.74 10.13
N GLN A 145 11.52 4.90 10.38
CA GLN A 145 11.95 5.84 11.43
C GLN A 145 11.79 5.28 12.85
N ARG A 146 10.91 4.29 13.03
CA ARG A 146 10.65 3.64 14.32
C ARG A 146 10.36 2.17 14.12
N THR A 147 11.01 1.33 14.90
CA THR A 147 10.81 -0.13 14.91
C THR A 147 10.28 -0.56 16.26
N ILE A 148 9.15 -1.26 16.26
CA ILE A 148 8.53 -1.86 17.45
C ILE A 148 8.68 -3.38 17.33
N ASN A 149 9.44 -3.99 18.24
CA ASN A 149 9.63 -5.42 18.29
C ASN A 149 8.54 -6.07 19.15
N LEU A 150 7.87 -7.07 18.59
CA LEU A 150 6.83 -7.85 19.26
C LEU A 150 7.31 -9.29 19.45
N PHE A 151 7.09 -9.83 20.64
CA PHE A 151 7.32 -11.24 20.95
C PHE A 151 6.16 -11.74 21.83
N ASP A 152 5.54 -12.83 21.45
CA ASP A 152 4.37 -13.43 22.14
C ASP A 152 3.30 -12.40 22.53
N GLY A 153 2.95 -11.50 21.58
CA GLY A 153 1.92 -10.47 21.79
C GLY A 153 2.33 -9.32 22.73
N ARG A 154 3.60 -9.24 23.11
CA ARG A 154 4.15 -8.19 23.98
C ARG A 154 5.19 -7.37 23.25
N ILE A 155 5.24 -6.07 23.53
CA ILE A 155 6.31 -5.20 23.06
C ILE A 155 7.57 -5.52 23.87
N VAL A 156 8.63 -5.93 23.19
CA VAL A 156 9.94 -6.25 23.78
C VAL A 156 11.03 -5.24 23.38
N GLY A 157 10.74 -4.35 22.44
CA GLY A 157 11.66 -3.29 22.01
C GLY A 157 10.94 -2.19 21.26
N ASP A 158 11.41 -0.96 21.41
CA ASP A 158 10.94 0.25 20.72
C ASP A 158 12.16 1.12 20.42
N VAL A 159 12.56 1.18 19.16
CA VAL A 159 13.78 1.84 18.69
C VAL A 159 13.41 2.90 17.66
N ARG A 160 13.99 4.10 17.80
CA ARG A 160 13.97 5.14 16.75
C ARG A 160 15.27 5.02 15.95
N ASN A 161 15.12 4.84 14.66
CA ASN A 161 16.26 4.78 13.73
C ASN A 161 16.62 6.22 13.32
N GLU A 162 17.90 6.54 13.35
CA GLU A 162 18.45 7.76 12.72
C GLU A 162 18.54 7.49 11.21
N LEU A 163 17.70 8.15 10.40
CA LEU A 163 17.66 8.03 8.92
C LEU A 163 18.29 9.27 8.28
#